data_a73576222a4627bb5819c2091569c11d
#
_entry.id   a73576222a4627bb5819c2091569c11d
#
_cell.length_a   1.000
_cell.length_b   1.000
_cell.length_c   1.000
_cell.angle_alpha   90.00
_cell.angle_beta   90.00
_cell.angle_gamma   90.00
#
_symmetry.space_group_name_H-M   'P 1'
#
loop_
_entity.id
_entity.type
_entity.pdbx_description
1 polymer ?
#
loop_
_entity_poly.entity_id
_entity_poly.type
_entity_poly.pdbx_seq_one_letter_code
_entity_poly.pdbx_strand_id
1 'polypeptide(L)'
;IEGITYLHGRLADPDADHHSYVLSSADFGRAYLSEGGATNFIRSLLSRYTVVLVGYQAEDPPIKYLLQGLNHDGQFDRSRLYAFDRGLPEEIEAKWRDRGVTAIVYTDHPDLWKTMEAWADRADDPRKWRSSVIASSRGDPKAMSAHERGQVAHVLRTVQGAKMFSLADPTPHPEWVCVIDGNLRSARPSKGYGQEAETFDPRAAYGLDDDLAHISEEEQRQGVTNDNLLVWRDGDDNPHDGHRLAGRQAEGYEATPIRLGHLITWISKAIDSPVLAWWAIRKNGLHPRLLQQIEGQMERLESPLGRARHIWNLV
;
A
#
# COMPACT_ATOMS: atom_id res chain seq x y z
N ILE A 1 -1.14 -24.44 2.32
CA ILE A 1 -2.02 -25.32 3.09
C ILE A 1 -3.39 -24.68 3.03
N GLU A 2 -4.33 -25.34 2.38
CA GLU A 2 -5.72 -24.93 2.34
C GLU A 2 -6.47 -25.79 3.38
N GLY A 3 -7.28 -25.17 4.22
CA GLY A 3 -8.04 -25.88 5.23
C GLY A 3 -8.72 -24.97 6.24
N ILE A 4 -9.68 -25.54 6.96
CA ILE A 4 -10.37 -24.90 8.07
C ILE A 4 -9.95 -25.61 9.35
N THR A 5 -9.47 -24.86 10.33
CA THR A 5 -9.12 -25.38 11.66
C THR A 5 -10.09 -24.82 12.69
N TYR A 6 -10.67 -25.67 13.50
CA TYR A 6 -11.58 -25.29 14.57
C TYR A 6 -10.82 -25.33 15.92
N LEU A 7 -10.43 -24.17 16.44
CA LEU A 7 -9.66 -24.10 17.69
C LEU A 7 -10.42 -24.59 18.92
N HIS A 8 -11.73 -24.54 18.89
CA HIS A 8 -12.61 -25.00 19.99
C HIS A 8 -13.32 -26.30 19.67
N GLY A 9 -12.89 -27.02 18.64
CA GLY A 9 -13.52 -28.26 18.18
C GLY A 9 -14.70 -28.04 17.25
N ARG A 10 -15.16 -29.13 16.63
CA ARG A 10 -16.29 -29.14 15.69
C ARG A 10 -17.29 -30.21 16.12
N LEU A 11 -18.51 -29.82 16.46
CA LEU A 11 -19.58 -30.70 16.92
C LEU A 11 -19.96 -31.86 15.98
N ALA A 12 -19.62 -31.74 14.69
CA ALA A 12 -19.92 -32.76 13.69
C ALA A 12 -18.75 -33.73 13.43
N ASP A 13 -17.71 -33.72 14.26
CA ASP A 13 -16.61 -34.67 14.14
C ASP A 13 -16.96 -35.96 14.88
N PRO A 14 -17.24 -37.08 14.17
CA PRO A 14 -17.65 -38.34 14.79
C PRO A 14 -16.53 -38.99 15.58
N ASP A 15 -15.27 -38.62 15.31
CA ASP A 15 -14.09 -39.19 15.98
C ASP A 15 -13.53 -38.29 17.10
N ALA A 16 -14.20 -37.13 17.35
CA ALA A 16 -13.75 -36.20 18.38
C ALA A 16 -14.01 -36.79 19.79
N ASP A 17 -12.95 -37.00 20.54
CA ASP A 17 -13.05 -37.27 21.98
C ASP A 17 -13.67 -36.04 22.68
N HIS A 18 -14.45 -36.26 23.73
CA HIS A 18 -15.08 -35.23 24.56
C HIS A 18 -14.08 -34.18 25.08
N HIS A 19 -12.82 -34.52 25.15
CA HIS A 19 -11.73 -33.62 25.52
C HIS A 19 -11.28 -32.67 24.40
N SER A 20 -11.74 -32.84 23.15
CA SER A 20 -11.40 -32.01 22.00
C SER A 20 -12.22 -30.72 21.89
N TYR A 21 -13.25 -30.58 22.74
CA TYR A 21 -14.10 -29.37 22.72
C TYR A 21 -13.70 -28.39 23.83
N VAL A 22 -13.80 -27.11 23.51
CA VAL A 22 -13.64 -26.03 24.49
C VAL A 22 -15.01 -25.46 24.77
N LEU A 23 -15.65 -25.96 25.81
CA LEU A 23 -17.04 -25.63 26.20
C LEU A 23 -17.13 -24.87 27.51
N SER A 24 -16.11 -25.00 28.36
CA SER A 24 -16.05 -24.36 29.67
C SER A 24 -14.79 -23.52 29.83
N SER A 25 -14.76 -22.68 30.89
CA SER A 25 -13.54 -21.96 31.28
C SER A 25 -12.39 -22.89 31.65
N ALA A 26 -12.68 -24.07 32.18
CA ALA A 26 -11.66 -25.08 32.48
C ALA A 26 -11.05 -25.67 31.19
N ASP A 27 -11.88 -25.99 30.20
CA ASP A 27 -11.40 -26.46 28.89
C ASP A 27 -10.59 -25.39 28.20
N PHE A 28 -11.03 -24.13 28.31
CA PHE A 28 -10.30 -23.00 27.78
C PHE A 28 -8.91 -22.85 28.46
N GLY A 29 -8.87 -22.94 29.80
CA GLY A 29 -7.63 -22.93 30.57
C GLY A 29 -6.69 -24.05 30.12
N ARG A 30 -7.22 -25.23 29.86
CA ARG A 30 -6.44 -26.36 29.35
C ARG A 30 -5.88 -26.10 27.96
N ALA A 31 -6.71 -25.72 27.01
CA ALA A 31 -6.32 -25.52 25.62
C ALA A 31 -5.31 -24.38 25.42
N TYR A 32 -5.46 -23.30 26.17
CA TYR A 32 -4.66 -22.10 25.99
C TYR A 32 -3.54 -21.90 27.01
N LEU A 33 -3.65 -22.45 28.20
CA LEU A 33 -2.70 -22.20 29.27
C LEU A 33 -1.90 -23.47 29.64
N SER A 34 -2.56 -24.52 30.14
CA SER A 34 -1.84 -25.68 30.74
C SER A 34 -1.26 -26.61 29.68
N GLU A 35 -2.03 -27.00 28.68
CA GLU A 35 -1.54 -27.80 27.55
C GLU A 35 -1.00 -26.96 26.42
N GLY A 36 -1.51 -25.73 26.27
CA GLY A 36 -1.01 -24.73 25.33
C GLY A 36 -1.18 -25.07 23.85
N GLY A 37 -1.99 -26.07 23.50
CA GLY A 37 -2.17 -26.49 22.10
C GLY A 37 -2.65 -25.40 21.21
N ALA A 38 -3.70 -24.67 21.61
CA ALA A 38 -4.22 -23.52 20.85
C ALA A 38 -3.20 -22.37 20.78
N THR A 39 -2.52 -22.09 21.88
CA THR A 39 -1.47 -21.05 21.94
C THR A 39 -0.29 -21.38 21.02
N ASN A 40 0.19 -22.62 21.04
CA ASN A 40 1.28 -23.08 20.20
C ASN A 40 0.89 -23.06 18.72
N PHE A 41 -0.36 -23.38 18.39
CA PHE A 41 -0.89 -23.28 17.04
C PHE A 41 -0.90 -21.83 16.57
N ILE A 42 -1.43 -20.89 17.37
CA ILE A 42 -1.45 -19.45 17.04
C ILE A 42 -0.03 -18.91 16.86
N ARG A 43 0.91 -19.25 17.76
CA ARG A 43 2.32 -18.88 17.60
C ARG A 43 2.91 -19.40 16.30
N SER A 44 2.63 -20.65 15.95
CA SER A 44 3.09 -21.25 14.69
C SER A 44 2.51 -20.56 13.47
N LEU A 45 1.24 -20.14 13.52
CA LEU A 45 0.62 -19.33 12.44
C LEU A 45 1.31 -17.99 12.30
N LEU A 46 1.47 -17.25 13.39
CA LEU A 46 2.08 -15.92 13.40
C LEU A 46 3.54 -15.92 12.95
N SER A 47 4.27 -17.01 13.19
CA SER A 47 5.66 -17.14 12.74
C SER A 47 5.81 -17.39 11.23
N ARG A 48 4.77 -17.87 10.55
CA ARG A 48 4.84 -18.34 9.16
C ARG A 48 3.95 -17.57 8.21
N TYR A 49 2.84 -17.03 8.70
CA TYR A 49 1.78 -16.44 7.89
C TYR A 49 1.46 -15.02 8.32
N THR A 50 0.92 -14.24 7.41
CA THR A 50 0.17 -13.04 7.77
C THR A 50 -1.20 -13.49 8.26
N VAL A 51 -1.56 -13.09 9.47
CA VAL A 51 -2.83 -13.44 10.11
C VAL A 51 -3.74 -12.23 10.10
N VAL A 52 -4.98 -12.44 9.71
CA VAL A 52 -5.98 -11.37 9.64
C VAL A 52 -7.21 -11.81 10.44
N LEU A 53 -7.55 -11.01 11.44
CA LEU A 53 -8.73 -11.20 12.26
C LEU A 53 -9.94 -10.54 11.59
N VAL A 54 -10.98 -11.29 11.30
CA VAL A 54 -12.21 -10.82 10.66
C VAL A 54 -13.41 -11.21 11.52
N GLY A 55 -14.27 -10.23 11.85
CA GLY A 55 -15.44 -10.49 12.70
C GLY A 55 -15.12 -10.82 14.15
N TYR A 56 -13.90 -10.57 14.58
CA TYR A 56 -13.41 -10.87 15.92
C TYR A 56 -12.94 -9.58 16.62
N GLN A 57 -13.50 -9.29 17.79
CA GLN A 57 -13.20 -8.06 18.52
C GLN A 57 -12.08 -8.19 19.56
N ALA A 58 -11.59 -9.42 19.79
CA ALA A 58 -10.56 -9.76 20.78
C ALA A 58 -10.87 -9.22 22.19
N GLU A 59 -12.14 -9.23 22.58
CA GLU A 59 -12.59 -8.82 23.90
C GLU A 59 -12.57 -9.96 24.91
N ASP A 60 -12.49 -11.19 24.43
CA ASP A 60 -12.30 -12.37 25.27
C ASP A 60 -10.99 -12.25 26.04
N PRO A 61 -11.03 -12.20 27.38
CA PRO A 61 -9.84 -11.94 28.18
C PRO A 61 -8.65 -12.84 27.85
N PRO A 62 -8.83 -14.14 27.61
CA PRO A 62 -7.70 -15.03 27.31
C PRO A 62 -6.98 -14.72 26.01
N ILE A 63 -7.70 -14.39 24.93
CA ILE A 63 -7.08 -14.03 23.65
C ILE A 63 -6.45 -12.64 23.74
N LYS A 64 -7.09 -11.71 24.45
CA LYS A 64 -6.52 -10.40 24.73
C LYS A 64 -5.17 -10.55 25.45
N TYR A 65 -5.11 -11.35 26.50
CA TYR A 65 -3.87 -11.58 27.24
C TYR A 65 -2.82 -12.33 26.41
N LEU A 66 -3.24 -13.27 25.56
CA LEU A 66 -2.34 -13.95 24.64
C LEU A 66 -1.70 -12.97 23.66
N LEU A 67 -2.49 -12.11 23.01
CA LEU A 67 -1.98 -11.12 22.06
C LEU A 67 -1.08 -10.09 22.75
N GLN A 68 -1.46 -9.61 23.94
CA GLN A 68 -0.64 -8.70 24.74
C GLN A 68 0.68 -9.35 25.16
N GLY A 69 0.66 -10.61 25.62
CA GLY A 69 1.86 -11.37 25.99
C GLY A 69 2.80 -11.57 24.81
N LEU A 70 2.28 -11.98 23.67
CA LEU A 70 3.07 -12.11 22.44
C LEU A 70 3.67 -10.78 21.98
N ASN A 71 2.93 -9.68 22.17
CA ASN A 71 3.40 -8.34 21.87
C ASN A 71 4.54 -7.89 22.79
N HIS A 72 4.43 -8.18 24.08
CA HIS A 72 5.42 -7.83 25.09
C HIS A 72 6.75 -8.56 24.88
N ASP A 73 6.70 -9.84 24.56
CA ASP A 73 7.88 -10.67 24.39
C ASP A 73 8.69 -10.36 23.12
N GLY A 74 8.19 -9.51 22.23
CA GLY A 74 8.85 -9.15 20.97
C GLY A 74 9.09 -10.35 20.03
N GLN A 75 8.44 -11.49 20.30
CA GLN A 75 8.69 -12.75 19.61
C GLN A 75 7.99 -12.85 18.24
N PHE A 76 7.15 -11.89 17.87
CA PHE A 76 6.51 -11.90 16.58
C PHE A 76 6.58 -10.55 15.86
N ASP A 77 6.59 -10.65 14.54
CA ASP A 77 6.58 -9.51 13.65
C ASP A 77 5.16 -8.91 13.59
N ARG A 78 4.99 -7.73 14.20
CA ARG A 78 3.72 -6.99 14.22
C ARG A 78 3.20 -6.68 12.82
N SER A 79 4.08 -6.62 11.82
CA SER A 79 3.71 -6.40 10.43
C SER A 79 2.92 -7.56 9.81
N ARG A 80 2.73 -8.65 10.55
CA ARG A 80 2.01 -9.85 10.08
C ARG A 80 0.67 -10.11 10.76
N LEU A 81 0.24 -9.25 11.67
CA LEU A 81 -1.03 -9.42 12.38
C LEU A 81 -1.94 -8.21 12.17
N TYR A 82 -3.06 -8.44 11.53
CA TYR A 82 -4.05 -7.44 11.16
C TYR A 82 -5.42 -7.78 11.72
N ALA A 83 -6.24 -6.75 11.94
CA ALA A 83 -7.64 -6.91 12.30
C ALA A 83 -8.52 -5.95 11.51
N PHE A 84 -9.59 -6.45 10.90
CA PHE A 84 -10.66 -5.60 10.41
C PHE A 84 -11.58 -5.21 11.55
N ASP A 85 -11.77 -3.92 11.76
CA ASP A 85 -12.71 -3.42 12.75
C ASP A 85 -13.43 -2.16 12.25
N ARG A 86 -14.60 -1.88 12.80
CA ARG A 86 -15.47 -0.78 12.38
C ARG A 86 -15.62 0.25 13.50
N GLY A 87 -15.38 1.51 13.19
CA GLY A 87 -15.53 2.61 14.14
C GLY A 87 -14.72 3.84 13.73
N LEU A 88 -14.49 4.71 14.67
CA LEU A 88 -13.61 5.87 14.46
C LEU A 88 -12.16 5.39 14.38
N PRO A 89 -11.39 5.81 13.36
CA PRO A 89 -10.03 5.33 13.15
C PRO A 89 -9.14 5.41 14.40
N GLU A 90 -9.16 6.55 15.09
CA GLU A 90 -8.34 6.78 16.29
C GLU A 90 -8.66 5.80 17.43
N GLU A 91 -9.94 5.51 17.67
CA GLU A 91 -10.39 4.59 18.71
C GLU A 91 -10.00 3.14 18.37
N ILE A 92 -10.22 2.76 17.12
CA ILE A 92 -9.92 1.41 16.63
C ILE A 92 -8.41 1.16 16.62
N GLU A 93 -7.63 2.10 16.13
CA GLU A 93 -6.17 1.99 16.15
C GLU A 93 -5.62 1.89 17.56
N ALA A 94 -6.12 2.71 18.49
CA ALA A 94 -5.72 2.65 19.90
C ALA A 94 -6.07 1.29 20.51
N LYS A 95 -7.29 0.80 20.28
CA LYS A 95 -7.76 -0.51 20.76
C LYS A 95 -6.84 -1.67 20.34
N TRP A 96 -6.41 -1.68 19.06
CA TRP A 96 -5.63 -2.78 18.50
C TRP A 96 -4.12 -2.61 18.73
N ARG A 97 -3.63 -1.38 18.88
CA ARG A 97 -2.22 -1.07 19.16
C ARG A 97 -1.75 -1.71 20.45
N ASP A 98 -2.55 -1.66 21.51
CA ASP A 98 -2.24 -2.27 22.80
C ASP A 98 -2.09 -3.80 22.72
N ARG A 99 -2.67 -4.40 21.69
CA ARG A 99 -2.62 -5.85 21.41
C ARG A 99 -1.52 -6.22 20.42
N GLY A 100 -0.77 -5.25 19.92
CA GLY A 100 0.25 -5.47 18.90
C GLY A 100 -0.31 -5.82 17.52
N VAL A 101 -1.55 -5.44 17.23
CA VAL A 101 -2.27 -5.74 15.99
C VAL A 101 -2.42 -4.48 15.17
N THR A 102 -2.19 -4.55 13.88
CA THR A 102 -2.44 -3.45 12.95
C THR A 102 -3.91 -3.42 12.56
N ALA A 103 -4.61 -2.34 12.88
CA ALA A 103 -6.02 -2.18 12.53
C ALA A 103 -6.20 -1.83 11.06
N ILE A 104 -7.20 -2.44 10.42
CA ILE A 104 -7.72 -2.06 9.12
C ILE A 104 -9.15 -1.59 9.37
N VAL A 105 -9.33 -0.27 9.38
CA VAL A 105 -10.63 0.33 9.64
C VAL A 105 -11.48 0.32 8.39
N TYR A 106 -12.74 -0.08 8.51
CA TYR A 106 -13.70 -0.04 7.42
C TYR A 106 -14.99 0.68 7.85
N THR A 107 -15.70 1.26 6.88
CA THR A 107 -16.88 2.08 7.15
C THR A 107 -18.13 1.22 7.34
N ASP A 108 -18.36 0.27 6.46
CA ASP A 108 -19.50 -0.61 6.49
C ASP A 108 -19.18 -2.04 6.06
N HIS A 109 -20.08 -2.97 6.36
CA HIS A 109 -19.89 -4.38 6.03
C HIS A 109 -19.80 -4.68 4.52
N PRO A 110 -20.54 -3.99 3.63
CA PRO A 110 -20.34 -4.14 2.20
C PRO A 110 -18.91 -3.90 1.73
N ASP A 111 -18.21 -2.92 2.29
CA ASP A 111 -16.80 -2.65 1.92
C ASP A 111 -15.86 -3.77 2.39
N LEU A 112 -16.12 -4.33 3.58
CA LEU A 112 -15.38 -5.51 4.05
C LEU A 112 -15.57 -6.68 3.07
N TRP A 113 -16.81 -6.96 2.67
CA TRP A 113 -17.10 -8.07 1.75
C TRP A 113 -16.46 -7.88 0.39
N LYS A 114 -16.51 -6.68 -0.19
CA LYS A 114 -15.81 -6.35 -1.44
C LYS A 114 -14.30 -6.58 -1.34
N THR A 115 -13.72 -6.23 -0.19
CA THR A 115 -12.29 -6.47 0.06
C THR A 115 -11.97 -7.98 0.09
N MET A 116 -12.81 -8.76 0.76
CA MET A 116 -12.64 -10.21 0.82
C MET A 116 -12.82 -10.87 -0.55
N GLU A 117 -13.79 -10.44 -1.34
CA GLU A 117 -13.99 -10.88 -2.72
C GLU A 117 -12.77 -10.54 -3.59
N ALA A 118 -12.26 -9.33 -3.51
CA ALA A 118 -11.06 -8.92 -4.25
C ALA A 118 -9.81 -9.74 -3.87
N TRP A 119 -9.71 -10.16 -2.61
CA TRP A 119 -8.65 -11.08 -2.19
C TRP A 119 -8.83 -12.48 -2.76
N ALA A 120 -10.07 -12.98 -2.78
CA ALA A 120 -10.40 -14.28 -3.38
C ALA A 120 -10.07 -14.29 -4.87
N ASP A 121 -10.51 -13.30 -5.63
CA ASP A 121 -10.23 -13.14 -7.06
C ASP A 121 -8.72 -13.10 -7.35
N ARG A 122 -7.99 -12.36 -6.51
CA ARG A 122 -6.53 -12.29 -6.62
C ARG A 122 -5.85 -13.62 -6.31
N ALA A 123 -6.38 -14.37 -5.34
CA ALA A 123 -5.82 -15.67 -4.96
C ALA A 123 -6.12 -16.73 -6.02
N ASP A 124 -7.29 -16.69 -6.64
CA ASP A 124 -7.73 -17.65 -7.68
C ASP A 124 -6.87 -17.50 -8.95
N ASP A 125 -6.78 -16.30 -9.51
CA ASP A 125 -5.93 -16.02 -10.67
C ASP A 125 -5.14 -14.70 -10.52
N PRO A 126 -3.97 -14.74 -9.89
CA PRO A 126 -3.14 -13.55 -9.67
C PRO A 126 -2.69 -12.86 -10.98
N ARG A 127 -2.61 -13.60 -12.09
CA ARG A 127 -2.21 -13.04 -13.39
C ARG A 127 -3.36 -12.27 -14.02
N LYS A 128 -4.54 -12.85 -14.06
CA LYS A 128 -5.75 -12.21 -14.54
C LYS A 128 -6.09 -10.98 -13.72
N TRP A 129 -6.04 -11.09 -12.39
CA TRP A 129 -6.24 -9.96 -11.50
C TRP A 129 -5.27 -8.81 -11.80
N ARG A 130 -3.97 -9.09 -11.92
CA ARG A 130 -2.97 -8.06 -12.25
C ARG A 130 -3.25 -7.42 -13.60
N SER A 131 -3.64 -8.20 -14.60
CA SER A 131 -3.98 -7.68 -15.92
C SER A 131 -5.20 -6.76 -15.87
N SER A 132 -6.22 -7.08 -15.07
CA SER A 132 -7.40 -6.22 -14.89
C SER A 132 -7.05 -4.91 -14.19
N VAL A 133 -6.21 -4.94 -13.15
CA VAL A 133 -5.72 -3.75 -12.46
C VAL A 133 -4.92 -2.83 -13.39
N ILE A 134 -4.07 -3.41 -14.25
CA ILE A 134 -3.34 -2.63 -15.26
C ILE A 134 -4.32 -2.05 -16.31
N ALA A 135 -5.34 -2.79 -16.70
CA ALA A 135 -6.34 -2.28 -17.64
C ALA A 135 -7.12 -1.09 -17.03
N SER A 136 -7.48 -1.15 -15.75
CA SER A 136 -8.15 -0.04 -15.06
C SER A 136 -7.28 1.21 -14.95
N SER A 137 -5.96 1.06 -14.87
CA SER A 137 -5.04 2.21 -14.77
C SER A 137 -5.03 3.15 -16.00
N ARG A 138 -5.71 2.79 -17.06
CA ARG A 138 -5.94 3.66 -18.22
C ARG A 138 -6.94 4.79 -17.94
N GLY A 139 -7.81 4.57 -16.95
CA GLY A 139 -8.77 5.56 -16.48
C GLY A 139 -8.14 6.63 -15.59
N ASP A 140 -8.86 7.73 -15.45
CA ASP A 140 -8.49 8.83 -14.56
C ASP A 140 -8.55 8.35 -13.10
N PRO A 141 -7.45 8.40 -12.33
CA PRO A 141 -7.43 7.99 -10.94
C PRO A 141 -8.41 8.79 -10.04
N LYS A 142 -8.79 10.01 -10.42
CA LYS A 142 -9.80 10.79 -9.69
C LYS A 142 -11.20 10.15 -9.70
N ALA A 143 -11.52 9.44 -10.79
CA ALA A 143 -12.80 8.78 -10.96
C ALA A 143 -12.86 7.40 -10.24
N MET A 144 -11.74 6.95 -9.71
CA MET A 144 -11.63 5.65 -9.04
C MET A 144 -11.83 5.78 -7.53
N SER A 145 -12.27 4.70 -6.90
CA SER A 145 -12.27 4.57 -5.45
C SER A 145 -10.85 4.48 -4.89
N ALA A 146 -10.67 4.77 -3.60
CA ALA A 146 -9.40 4.60 -2.89
C ALA A 146 -8.88 3.16 -3.00
N HIS A 147 -9.79 2.16 -2.92
CA HIS A 147 -9.45 0.75 -3.09
C HIS A 147 -8.85 0.45 -4.47
N GLU A 148 -9.45 0.93 -5.55
CA GLU A 148 -8.95 0.73 -6.92
C GLU A 148 -7.60 1.42 -7.13
N ARG A 149 -7.43 2.65 -6.62
CA ARG A 149 -6.13 3.34 -6.63
C ARG A 149 -5.07 2.56 -5.86
N GLY A 150 -5.44 2.04 -4.69
CA GLY A 150 -4.57 1.20 -3.88
C GLY A 150 -4.13 -0.09 -4.58
N GLN A 151 -5.01 -0.72 -5.35
CA GLN A 151 -4.66 -1.90 -6.16
C GLN A 151 -3.59 -1.58 -7.21
N VAL A 152 -3.71 -0.47 -7.95
CA VAL A 152 -2.71 -0.04 -8.92
C VAL A 152 -1.38 0.27 -8.22
N ALA A 153 -1.40 1.04 -7.14
CA ALA A 153 -0.21 1.33 -6.35
C ALA A 153 0.47 0.05 -5.85
N HIS A 154 -0.32 -0.93 -5.37
CA HIS A 154 0.20 -2.22 -4.95
C HIS A 154 0.90 -2.99 -6.09
N VAL A 155 0.31 -3.03 -7.27
CA VAL A 155 0.91 -3.69 -8.44
C VAL A 155 2.23 -3.02 -8.82
N LEU A 156 2.31 -1.70 -8.76
CA LEU A 156 3.52 -0.92 -9.10
C LEU A 156 4.69 -1.10 -8.12
N ARG A 157 4.46 -1.71 -6.96
CA ARG A 157 5.53 -2.06 -6.01
C ARG A 157 6.46 -3.15 -6.54
N THR A 158 6.05 -3.89 -7.55
CA THR A 158 6.83 -4.99 -8.11
C THR A 158 7.44 -4.61 -9.46
N VAL A 159 8.61 -5.17 -9.79
CA VAL A 159 9.25 -5.02 -11.10
C VAL A 159 8.31 -5.45 -12.23
N GLN A 160 7.66 -6.61 -12.05
CA GLN A 160 6.74 -7.14 -13.05
C GLN A 160 5.51 -6.24 -13.26
N GLY A 161 4.94 -5.69 -12.19
CA GLY A 161 3.82 -4.78 -12.28
C GLY A 161 4.20 -3.46 -12.96
N ALA A 162 5.33 -2.86 -12.59
CA ALA A 162 5.85 -1.66 -13.24
C ALA A 162 6.14 -1.88 -14.74
N LYS A 163 6.66 -3.07 -15.11
CA LYS A 163 6.85 -3.47 -16.51
C LYS A 163 5.52 -3.53 -17.26
N MET A 164 4.52 -4.23 -16.71
CA MET A 164 3.21 -4.34 -17.36
C MET A 164 2.55 -2.96 -17.51
N PHE A 165 2.65 -2.12 -16.51
CA PHE A 165 2.14 -0.75 -16.53
C PHE A 165 2.80 0.08 -17.62
N SER A 166 4.12 0.04 -17.73
CA SER A 166 4.87 0.81 -18.74
C SER A 166 4.66 0.32 -20.17
N LEU A 167 4.30 -0.96 -20.35
CA LEU A 167 4.06 -1.57 -21.66
C LEU A 167 2.57 -1.58 -22.04
N ALA A 168 1.69 -1.15 -21.14
CA ALA A 168 0.26 -1.14 -21.42
C ALA A 168 -0.08 -0.22 -22.62
N ASP A 169 -1.03 -0.70 -23.43
CA ASP A 169 -1.58 0.01 -24.57
C ASP A 169 -3.12 -0.05 -24.49
N PRO A 170 -3.81 1.09 -24.44
CA PRO A 170 -3.31 2.47 -24.31
C PRO A 170 -2.46 2.68 -23.05
N THR A 171 -1.55 3.68 -23.12
CA THR A 171 -0.70 4.07 -21.99
C THR A 171 -1.56 4.44 -20.77
N PRO A 172 -1.16 4.01 -19.55
CA PRO A 172 -1.85 4.40 -18.33
C PRO A 172 -1.93 5.92 -18.15
N HIS A 173 -3.01 6.36 -17.50
CA HIS A 173 -3.31 7.78 -17.35
C HIS A 173 -2.17 8.55 -16.67
N PRO A 174 -1.75 9.70 -17.17
CA PRO A 174 -0.59 10.44 -16.64
C PRO A 174 -0.79 10.93 -15.20
N GLU A 175 -2.02 11.15 -14.77
CA GLU A 175 -2.32 11.61 -13.42
C GLU A 175 -2.00 10.56 -12.33
N TRP A 176 -1.67 9.33 -12.70
CA TRP A 176 -1.13 8.35 -11.76
C TRP A 176 0.14 8.85 -11.05
N VAL A 177 0.88 9.79 -11.64
CA VAL A 177 2.04 10.40 -10.95
C VAL A 177 1.63 11.02 -9.61
N CYS A 178 0.43 11.60 -9.52
CA CYS A 178 -0.08 12.21 -8.29
C CYS A 178 -0.44 11.17 -7.22
N VAL A 179 -0.85 9.97 -7.62
CA VAL A 179 -1.14 8.87 -6.70
C VAL A 179 0.13 8.21 -6.19
N ILE A 180 1.09 7.96 -7.09
CA ILE A 180 2.30 7.17 -6.78
C ILE A 180 3.42 8.01 -6.16
N ASP A 181 3.37 9.34 -6.24
CA ASP A 181 4.29 10.23 -5.56
C ASP A 181 3.78 10.59 -4.16
N GLY A 182 4.23 9.85 -3.16
CA GLY A 182 3.85 10.05 -1.77
C GLY A 182 4.12 11.47 -1.24
N ASN A 183 5.15 12.15 -1.78
CA ASN A 183 5.47 13.52 -1.36
C ASN A 183 4.41 14.54 -1.83
N LEU A 184 3.73 14.28 -2.95
CA LEU A 184 2.60 15.11 -3.37
C LEU A 184 1.41 14.93 -2.43
N ARG A 185 1.17 13.71 -1.99
CA ARG A 185 0.08 13.39 -1.06
C ARG A 185 0.31 14.02 0.31
N SER A 186 1.54 14.03 0.79
CA SER A 186 1.92 14.54 2.12
C SER A 186 2.30 16.02 2.15
N ALA A 187 2.29 16.71 1.01
CA ALA A 187 2.62 18.12 0.96
C ALA A 187 1.58 18.93 1.75
N ARG A 188 1.85 19.17 3.03
CA ARG A 188 1.14 20.19 3.78
C ARG A 188 1.47 21.54 3.12
N PRO A 189 0.50 22.45 2.94
CA PRO A 189 0.80 23.81 2.56
C PRO A 189 1.78 24.38 3.59
N SER A 190 3.00 24.69 3.18
CA SER A 190 3.92 25.41 4.06
C SER A 190 3.23 26.72 4.39
N LYS A 191 2.96 26.95 5.66
CA LYS A 191 2.54 28.29 6.15
C LYS A 191 3.74 29.22 5.94
N GLY A 192 3.88 29.69 4.70
CA GLY A 192 4.81 30.76 4.39
C GLY A 192 4.32 32.03 5.08
N TYR A 193 5.25 32.73 5.69
CA TYR A 193 4.99 34.01 6.31
C TYR A 193 4.24 34.95 5.35
N GLY A 194 2.98 35.26 5.69
CA GLY A 194 2.30 36.48 5.24
C GLY A 194 1.70 36.52 3.85
N GLN A 195 1.57 35.41 3.14
CA GLN A 195 0.78 35.36 1.93
C GLN A 195 -0.23 34.23 2.00
N GLU A 196 -1.52 34.59 1.91
CA GLU A 196 -2.57 33.70 1.45
C GLU A 196 -2.29 33.38 -0.03
N ALA A 197 -1.24 32.61 -0.29
CA ALA A 197 -1.14 31.97 -1.58
C ALA A 197 -2.30 30.97 -1.63
N GLU A 198 -3.19 31.11 -2.61
CA GLU A 198 -4.08 30.04 -3.03
C GLU A 198 -3.18 28.85 -3.37
N THR A 199 -2.85 28.09 -2.36
CA THR A 199 -2.00 26.93 -2.51
C THR A 199 -2.87 25.89 -3.18
N PHE A 200 -2.66 25.68 -4.47
CA PHE A 200 -3.21 24.54 -5.17
C PHE A 200 -2.87 23.29 -4.34
N ASP A 201 -3.89 22.68 -3.72
CA ASP A 201 -3.76 21.40 -3.05
C ASP A 201 -4.00 20.30 -4.07
N PRO A 202 -2.97 19.61 -4.53
CA PRO A 202 -3.12 18.54 -5.50
C PRO A 202 -4.01 17.41 -4.96
N ARG A 203 -4.06 17.21 -3.64
CA ARG A 203 -4.89 16.18 -3.02
C ARG A 203 -6.36 16.48 -3.24
N ALA A 204 -6.80 17.68 -2.86
CA ALA A 204 -8.18 18.11 -3.07
C ALA A 204 -8.54 18.13 -4.57
N ALA A 205 -7.63 18.65 -5.43
CA ALA A 205 -7.85 18.70 -6.87
C ALA A 205 -7.95 17.32 -7.54
N TYR A 206 -7.26 16.31 -6.98
CA TYR A 206 -7.23 14.95 -7.54
C TYR A 206 -8.03 13.94 -6.72
N GLY A 207 -8.78 14.39 -5.69
CA GLY A 207 -9.58 13.51 -4.83
C GLY A 207 -8.74 12.46 -4.12
N LEU A 208 -7.55 12.84 -3.66
CA LEU A 208 -6.60 11.94 -3.00
C LEU A 208 -6.66 12.01 -1.48
N ASP A 209 -7.54 12.82 -0.92
CA ASP A 209 -7.67 12.99 0.54
C ASP A 209 -8.02 11.66 1.24
N ASP A 210 -8.80 10.82 0.58
CA ASP A 210 -9.21 9.51 1.09
C ASP A 210 -8.06 8.49 1.12
N ASP A 211 -7.02 8.70 0.31
CA ASP A 211 -5.88 7.79 0.21
C ASP A 211 -4.79 8.09 1.24
N LEU A 212 -4.97 9.17 1.96
CA LEU A 212 -4.04 9.60 2.98
C LEU A 212 -4.33 8.85 4.27
N ALA A 213 -3.60 7.79 4.51
CA ALA A 213 -3.30 7.46 5.89
C ALA A 213 -2.63 8.70 6.51
N HIS A 214 -3.29 9.34 7.44
CA HIS A 214 -2.67 10.36 8.26
C HIS A 214 -1.50 9.70 8.99
N ILE A 215 -0.29 9.94 8.49
CA ILE A 215 0.89 9.57 9.25
C ILE A 215 0.95 10.58 10.39
N SER A 216 0.65 10.15 11.59
CA SER A 216 0.75 10.95 12.79
C SER A 216 2.20 11.38 13.01
N GLU A 217 2.42 12.45 13.78
CA GLU A 217 3.79 12.85 14.15
C GLU A 217 4.53 11.73 14.89
N GLU A 218 3.83 10.89 15.61
CA GLU A 218 4.37 9.75 16.31
C GLU A 218 4.86 8.66 15.34
N GLU A 219 4.08 8.36 14.34
CA GLU A 219 4.47 7.41 13.28
C GLU A 219 5.66 7.92 12.48
N GLN A 220 5.73 9.24 12.21
CA GLN A 220 6.89 9.85 11.57
C GLN A 220 8.15 9.71 12.45
N ARG A 221 8.03 9.87 13.76
CA ARG A 221 9.14 9.64 14.71
C ARG A 221 9.57 8.17 14.76
N GLN A 222 8.65 7.25 14.53
CA GLN A 222 8.91 5.82 14.45
C GLN A 222 9.46 5.38 13.08
N GLY A 223 9.73 6.32 12.17
CA GLY A 223 10.27 6.02 10.85
C GLY A 223 9.24 5.57 9.81
N VAL A 224 7.95 5.69 10.09
CA VAL A 224 6.91 5.46 9.09
C VAL A 224 7.00 6.57 8.04
N THR A 225 7.30 6.21 6.82
CA THR A 225 7.42 7.14 5.69
C THR A 225 6.26 6.96 4.73
N ASN A 226 5.88 8.06 4.08
CA ASN A 226 4.94 7.97 2.97
C ASN A 226 5.48 7.06 1.87
N ASP A 227 4.61 6.21 1.35
CA ASP A 227 4.94 5.29 0.29
C ASP A 227 5.10 6.02 -1.05
N ASN A 228 6.33 6.45 -1.32
CA ASN A 228 6.66 7.06 -2.60
C ASN A 228 7.23 6.02 -3.55
N LEU A 229 6.41 5.62 -4.53
CA LEU A 229 6.79 4.61 -5.52
C LEU A 229 7.79 5.10 -6.57
N LEU A 230 8.11 6.40 -6.59
CA LEU A 230 9.11 7.00 -7.48
C LEU A 230 10.52 7.06 -6.86
N VAL A 231 10.74 6.33 -5.77
CA VAL A 231 12.05 6.14 -5.15
C VAL A 231 12.38 4.65 -5.09
N TRP A 232 13.66 4.34 -4.86
CA TRP A 232 14.08 2.96 -4.58
C TRP A 232 13.33 2.38 -3.37
N ARG A 233 13.09 1.07 -3.42
CA ARG A 233 12.38 0.32 -2.38
C ARG A 233 13.08 -1.00 -2.10
N ASP A 234 12.82 -1.55 -0.91
CA ASP A 234 13.25 -2.90 -0.57
C ASP A 234 12.72 -3.92 -1.60
N GLY A 235 13.61 -4.76 -2.09
CA GLY A 235 13.31 -5.73 -3.14
C GLY A 235 13.48 -5.22 -4.57
N ASP A 236 13.90 -3.98 -4.79
CA ASP A 236 14.41 -3.51 -6.08
C ASP A 236 15.80 -4.14 -6.34
N ASP A 237 16.10 -4.47 -7.60
CA ASP A 237 17.30 -5.23 -7.98
C ASP A 237 18.64 -4.49 -7.73
N ASN A 238 18.60 -3.20 -7.48
CA ASN A 238 19.78 -2.40 -7.22
C ASN A 238 19.55 -1.48 -6.01
N PRO A 239 19.96 -1.91 -4.82
CA PRO A 239 19.72 -1.22 -3.55
C PRO A 239 20.74 -0.09 -3.31
N HIS A 240 20.84 0.91 -4.17
CA HIS A 240 21.62 2.10 -3.90
C HIS A 240 20.74 3.18 -3.27
N ASP A 241 21.18 3.71 -2.14
CA ASP A 241 20.53 4.83 -1.47
C ASP A 241 20.45 6.04 -2.41
N GLY A 242 19.29 6.70 -2.44
CA GLY A 242 19.13 7.98 -3.12
C GLY A 242 18.53 7.95 -4.52
N HIS A 243 18.21 6.80 -5.10
CA HIS A 243 17.53 6.74 -6.41
C HIS A 243 16.11 7.30 -6.35
N ARG A 244 15.97 8.53 -6.77
CA ARG A 244 14.68 9.23 -6.92
C ARG A 244 14.51 9.66 -8.38
N LEU A 245 13.27 9.59 -8.88
CA LEU A 245 12.98 10.06 -10.24
C LEU A 245 12.82 11.58 -10.32
N ALA A 246 12.58 12.27 -9.20
CA ALA A 246 12.43 13.72 -9.16
C ALA A 246 12.78 14.31 -7.78
N GLY A 247 13.21 15.56 -7.77
CA GLY A 247 13.58 16.35 -6.58
C GLY A 247 15.07 16.66 -6.49
N ARG A 248 15.46 17.53 -5.54
CA ARG A 248 16.83 18.04 -5.37
C ARG A 248 17.91 16.97 -5.18
N GLN A 249 17.52 15.74 -4.86
CA GLN A 249 18.41 14.61 -4.68
C GLN A 249 18.23 13.55 -5.77
N ALA A 250 17.75 13.94 -6.95
CA ALA A 250 17.76 13.08 -8.12
C ALA A 250 19.21 12.93 -8.58
N GLU A 251 19.87 11.87 -8.12
CA GLU A 251 21.29 11.65 -8.36
C GLU A 251 21.51 10.46 -9.31
N GLY A 252 22.56 10.60 -10.13
CA GLY A 252 23.34 9.51 -10.70
C GLY A 252 22.83 8.82 -11.95
N TYR A 253 23.71 8.78 -12.98
CA TYR A 253 23.56 7.96 -14.17
C TYR A 253 23.72 6.44 -13.88
N GLU A 254 24.19 6.09 -12.69
CA GLU A 254 24.55 4.72 -12.37
C GLU A 254 23.31 3.91 -11.99
N ALA A 255 23.18 2.78 -12.67
CA ALA A 255 22.33 1.64 -12.38
C ALA A 255 20.96 1.93 -11.70
N THR A 256 20.10 2.66 -12.42
CA THR A 256 18.70 2.82 -11.98
C THR A 256 18.03 1.46 -11.79
N PRO A 257 17.41 1.19 -10.65
CA PRO A 257 16.67 -0.05 -10.41
C PRO A 257 15.66 -0.35 -11.53
N ILE A 258 15.55 -1.62 -11.90
CA ILE A 258 14.75 -2.05 -13.06
C ILE A 258 13.29 -1.55 -12.93
N ARG A 259 12.71 -1.61 -11.75
CA ARG A 259 11.36 -1.12 -11.48
C ARG A 259 11.22 0.38 -11.82
N LEU A 260 12.14 1.20 -11.34
CA LEU A 260 12.16 2.64 -11.64
C LEU A 260 12.41 2.90 -13.13
N GLY A 261 13.26 2.09 -13.79
CA GLY A 261 13.46 2.14 -15.23
C GLY A 261 12.17 1.95 -16.04
N HIS A 262 11.28 1.07 -15.60
CA HIS A 262 9.95 0.92 -16.20
C HIS A 262 9.06 2.14 -15.95
N LEU A 263 9.08 2.73 -14.75
CA LEU A 263 8.32 3.95 -14.46
C LEU A 263 8.84 5.14 -15.27
N ILE A 264 10.14 5.27 -15.45
CA ILE A 264 10.75 6.25 -16.38
C ILE A 264 10.17 6.08 -17.79
N THR A 265 10.10 4.83 -18.28
CA THR A 265 9.53 4.54 -19.62
C THR A 265 8.07 4.95 -19.72
N TRP A 266 7.27 4.72 -18.68
CA TRP A 266 5.88 5.17 -18.65
C TRP A 266 5.78 6.70 -18.68
N ILE A 267 6.50 7.40 -17.80
CA ILE A 267 6.50 8.87 -17.74
C ILE A 267 6.90 9.46 -19.09
N SER A 268 7.93 8.92 -19.73
CA SER A 268 8.41 9.43 -21.02
C SER A 268 7.43 9.24 -22.18
N LYS A 269 6.52 8.25 -22.10
CA LYS A 269 5.45 8.06 -23.10
C LYS A 269 4.30 9.08 -22.97
N ALA A 270 4.12 9.67 -21.80
CA ALA A 270 3.04 10.60 -21.50
C ALA A 270 3.52 12.05 -21.38
N ILE A 271 4.58 12.42 -22.12
CA ILE A 271 5.21 13.74 -22.06
C ILE A 271 4.32 14.90 -22.51
N ASP A 272 3.26 14.62 -23.27
CA ASP A 272 2.28 15.61 -23.70
C ASP A 272 1.30 16.02 -22.59
N SER A 273 1.38 15.35 -21.44
CA SER A 273 0.53 15.64 -20.28
C SER A 273 0.99 16.88 -19.52
N PRO A 274 0.13 17.89 -19.38
CA PRO A 274 0.43 19.06 -18.56
C PRO A 274 0.61 18.72 -17.08
N VAL A 275 0.00 17.63 -16.60
CA VAL A 275 0.13 17.17 -15.20
C VAL A 275 1.54 16.65 -14.91
N LEU A 276 2.13 15.89 -15.83
CA LEU A 276 3.50 15.41 -15.67
C LEU A 276 4.51 16.55 -15.72
N ALA A 277 4.32 17.50 -16.61
CA ALA A 277 5.17 18.69 -16.68
C ALA A 277 5.05 19.53 -15.41
N TRP A 278 3.83 19.75 -14.92
CA TRP A 278 3.61 20.42 -13.63
C TRP A 278 4.28 19.68 -12.46
N TRP A 279 4.16 18.36 -12.42
CA TRP A 279 4.84 17.54 -11.43
C TRP A 279 6.37 17.74 -11.47
N ALA A 280 6.96 17.70 -12.66
CA ALA A 280 8.39 17.88 -12.86
C ALA A 280 8.87 19.27 -12.36
N ILE A 281 8.15 20.33 -12.71
CA ILE A 281 8.42 21.71 -12.25
C ILE A 281 8.38 21.79 -10.72
N ARG A 282 7.34 21.20 -10.11
CA ARG A 282 7.17 21.21 -8.65
C ARG A 282 8.27 20.47 -7.89
N LYS A 283 8.91 19.48 -8.51
CA LYS A 283 9.99 18.71 -7.91
C LYS A 283 11.36 19.36 -7.98
N ASN A 284 11.49 20.44 -8.73
CA ASN A 284 12.74 21.19 -8.85
C ASN A 284 13.92 20.33 -9.34
N GLY A 285 13.67 19.54 -10.38
CA GLY A 285 14.64 18.68 -11.03
C GLY A 285 14.13 17.26 -11.28
N LEU A 286 14.65 16.63 -12.31
CA LEU A 286 14.35 15.25 -12.67
C LEU A 286 15.63 14.42 -12.68
N HIS A 287 15.49 13.13 -12.49
CA HIS A 287 16.57 12.17 -12.63
C HIS A 287 17.16 12.25 -14.06
N PRO A 288 18.50 12.30 -14.23
CA PRO A 288 19.13 12.50 -15.53
C PRO A 288 18.68 11.51 -16.62
N ARG A 289 18.48 10.24 -16.24
CA ARG A 289 17.98 9.22 -17.16
C ARG A 289 16.54 9.48 -17.62
N LEU A 290 15.70 10.05 -16.75
CA LEU A 290 14.34 10.46 -17.11
C LEU A 290 14.38 11.64 -18.09
N LEU A 291 15.21 12.66 -17.81
CA LEU A 291 15.41 13.79 -18.73
C LEU A 291 15.88 13.33 -20.12
N GLN A 292 16.88 12.47 -20.18
CA GLN A 292 17.38 11.94 -21.45
C GLN A 292 16.29 11.19 -22.24
N GLN A 293 15.44 10.42 -21.57
CA GLN A 293 14.33 9.72 -22.23
C GLN A 293 13.26 10.70 -22.73
N ILE A 294 12.96 11.75 -21.96
CA ILE A 294 12.01 12.80 -22.36
C ILE A 294 12.55 13.54 -23.58
N GLU A 295 13.81 13.96 -23.57
CA GLU A 295 14.48 14.60 -24.70
C GLU A 295 14.42 13.74 -25.95
N GLY A 296 14.80 12.47 -25.84
CA GLY A 296 14.76 11.52 -26.96
C GLY A 296 13.34 11.25 -27.49
N GLN A 297 12.30 11.36 -26.68
CA GLN A 297 10.92 11.29 -27.16
C GLN A 297 10.51 12.59 -27.87
N MET A 298 10.91 13.74 -27.34
CA MET A 298 10.61 15.03 -27.96
C MET A 298 11.27 15.20 -29.34
N GLU A 299 12.48 14.67 -29.51
CA GLU A 299 13.19 14.68 -30.81
C GLU A 299 12.51 13.81 -31.88
N ARG A 300 11.84 12.72 -31.46
CA ARG A 300 11.14 11.79 -32.37
C ARG A 300 9.79 12.32 -32.86
N LEU A 301 9.25 13.35 -32.23
CA LEU A 301 7.98 13.93 -32.61
C LEU A 301 8.19 14.86 -33.82
N GLU A 302 7.79 14.41 -35.00
CA GLU A 302 7.92 15.15 -36.30
C GLU A 302 7.13 16.45 -36.34
N SER A 303 6.15 16.64 -35.49
CA SER A 303 5.41 17.87 -35.34
C SER A 303 5.64 18.46 -33.96
N PRO A 304 5.92 19.77 -33.85
CA PRO A 304 5.97 20.36 -32.54
C PRO A 304 4.60 20.17 -31.90
N LEU A 305 4.51 19.28 -30.96
CA LEU A 305 3.52 19.38 -29.91
C LEU A 305 3.78 20.70 -29.21
N GLY A 306 3.40 21.80 -29.87
CA GLY A 306 3.81 23.14 -29.50
C GLY A 306 3.52 23.43 -28.05
N ARG A 307 2.45 22.86 -27.54
CA ARG A 307 2.06 22.97 -26.13
C ARG A 307 2.94 22.11 -25.21
N ALA A 308 3.21 20.86 -25.54
CA ALA A 308 4.06 20.00 -24.72
C ALA A 308 5.50 20.49 -24.72
N ARG A 309 6.04 20.86 -25.89
CA ARG A 309 7.38 21.43 -25.99
C ARG A 309 7.51 22.73 -25.21
N HIS A 310 6.49 23.60 -25.27
CA HIS A 310 6.50 24.85 -24.52
C HIS A 310 6.51 24.58 -23.01
N ILE A 311 5.68 23.63 -22.53
CA ILE A 311 5.62 23.28 -21.12
C ILE A 311 6.96 22.66 -20.64
N TRP A 312 7.54 21.73 -21.41
CA TRP A 312 8.80 21.09 -21.02
C TRP A 312 10.02 22.01 -21.14
N ASN A 313 9.97 23.05 -21.97
CA ASN A 313 11.02 24.09 -21.99
C ASN A 313 11.02 24.95 -20.71
N LEU A 314 9.99 24.85 -19.87
CA LEU A 314 9.91 25.54 -18.58
C LEU A 314 10.44 24.65 -17.41
N VAL A 315 10.67 23.38 -17.66
CA VAL A 315 11.24 22.40 -16.69
C VAL A 315 12.75 22.39 -16.77
#